data_1276e20244cbf151fb39c85d4bad642b
#
_entry.id   1276e20244cbf151fb39c85d4bad642b
#
_cell.length_a   1.000
_cell.length_b   1.000
_cell.length_c   1.000
_cell.angle_alpha   90.00
_cell.angle_beta   90.00
_cell.angle_gamma   90.00
#
_symmetry.space_group_name_H-M   'P 1'
#
loop_
_entity.id
_entity.type
_entity.pdbx_description
1 polymer ?
#
loop_
_entity_poly.entity_id
_entity_poly.type
_entity_poly.pdbx_seq_one_letter_code
_entity_poly.pdbx_strand_id
1 'polypeptide(L)'
;MRVMLDTNVLISAIIFPNERMNALIYKAAVDHQLVLSSRIVEELLEVTKRKFNNKIKDVDLFLTRLPYELVYTPKEQPAGLFAICDADDYPVLYSAIVEGVDLFVTGDDDFSGVDIEKPEIITPSEFLEQY
;
A
#
# COMPACT_ATOMS: atom_id res chain seq x y z
N MET A 1 -5.53 -14.07 -1.99
CA MET A 1 -6.18 -12.74 -2.02
C MET A 1 -5.26 -11.72 -2.63
N ARG A 2 -5.82 -10.73 -3.29
CA ARG A 2 -5.07 -9.58 -3.79
C ARG A 2 -4.98 -8.54 -2.68
N VAL A 3 -3.75 -8.21 -2.28
CA VAL A 3 -3.45 -7.35 -1.11
C VAL A 3 -2.66 -6.14 -1.57
N MET A 4 -3.15 -4.95 -1.26
CA MET A 4 -2.43 -3.69 -1.51
C MET A 4 -1.89 -3.15 -0.19
N LEU A 5 -0.63 -2.75 -0.19
CA LEU A 5 0.03 -2.14 0.97
C LEU A 5 0.16 -0.63 0.75
N ASP A 6 -0.25 0.14 1.74
CA ASP A 6 -0.09 1.59 1.71
C ASP A 6 1.40 1.98 1.74
N THR A 7 1.71 3.16 1.24
CA THR A 7 3.08 3.69 1.18
C THR A 7 3.78 3.65 2.54
N ASN A 8 3.10 4.03 3.61
CA ASN A 8 3.69 4.04 4.95
C ASN A 8 4.09 2.64 5.44
N VAL A 9 3.32 1.63 5.06
CA VAL A 9 3.64 0.23 5.39
C VAL A 9 4.91 -0.19 4.64
N LEU A 10 5.02 0.17 3.36
CA LEU A 10 6.21 -0.12 2.56
C LEU A 10 7.46 0.60 3.10
N ILE A 11 7.33 1.87 3.49
CA ILE A 11 8.43 2.63 4.09
C ILE A 11 8.91 1.94 5.36
N SER A 12 8.00 1.54 6.23
CA SER A 12 8.35 0.83 7.46
C SER A 12 9.08 -0.49 7.18
N ALA A 13 8.65 -1.22 6.16
CA ALA A 13 9.23 -2.51 5.83
C ALA A 13 10.61 -2.40 5.18
N ILE A 14 10.84 -1.36 4.36
CA ILE A 14 12.07 -1.23 3.56
C ILE A 14 13.13 -0.43 4.31
N ILE A 15 12.74 0.68 4.93
CA ILE A 15 13.66 1.64 5.54
C ILE A 15 13.92 1.30 7.01
N PHE A 16 12.93 0.76 7.69
CA PHE A 16 13.03 0.36 9.10
C PHE A 16 12.70 -1.13 9.26
N PRO A 17 13.48 -2.03 8.61
CA PRO A 17 13.16 -3.45 8.61
C PRO A 17 13.27 -4.05 10.02
N ASN A 18 12.35 -4.98 10.30
CA ASN A 18 12.39 -5.82 11.49
C ASN A 18 11.68 -7.14 11.16
N GLU A 19 11.70 -8.10 12.07
CA GLU A 19 11.12 -9.42 11.84
C GLU A 19 9.63 -9.35 11.49
N ARG A 20 8.89 -8.48 12.17
CA ARG A 20 7.44 -8.33 11.97
C ARG A 20 7.15 -7.79 10.57
N MET A 21 7.87 -6.76 10.15
CA MET A 21 7.67 -6.15 8.83
C MET A 21 8.13 -7.08 7.70
N ASN A 22 9.21 -7.82 7.92
CA ASN A 22 9.66 -8.83 6.97
C ASN A 22 8.61 -9.95 6.80
N ALA A 23 8.01 -10.39 7.89
CA ALA A 23 6.93 -11.38 7.87
C ALA A 23 5.71 -10.85 7.12
N LEU A 24 5.37 -9.56 7.30
CA LEU A 24 4.26 -8.93 6.61
C LEU A 24 4.47 -8.92 5.10
N ILE A 25 5.65 -8.50 4.66
CA ILE A 25 6.00 -8.46 3.23
C ILE A 25 5.98 -9.86 2.62
N TYR A 26 6.57 -10.83 3.30
CA TYR A 26 6.55 -12.22 2.85
C TYR A 26 5.12 -12.73 2.69
N LYS A 27 4.29 -12.50 3.69
CA LYS A 27 2.89 -12.93 3.68
C LYS A 27 2.13 -12.31 2.50
N ALA A 28 2.28 -11.00 2.30
CA ALA A 28 1.61 -10.29 1.20
C ALA A 28 2.07 -10.76 -0.17
N ALA A 29 3.37 -10.98 -0.35
CA ALA A 29 3.95 -11.27 -1.66
C ALA A 29 3.95 -12.76 -2.03
N VAL A 30 4.05 -13.64 -1.03
CA VAL A 30 4.18 -15.09 -1.25
C VAL A 30 2.89 -15.84 -0.95
N ASP A 31 2.28 -15.58 0.20
CA ASP A 31 1.04 -16.26 0.60
C ASP A 31 -0.20 -15.69 -0.08
N HIS A 32 -0.10 -14.45 -0.52
CA HIS A 32 -1.14 -13.73 -1.25
C HIS A 32 -0.58 -13.15 -2.54
N GLN A 33 -1.36 -12.33 -3.23
CA GLN A 33 -0.93 -11.58 -4.40
C GLN A 33 -0.73 -10.13 -3.99
N LEU A 34 0.52 -9.68 -3.90
CA LEU A 34 0.81 -8.28 -3.62
C LEU A 34 0.48 -7.43 -4.84
N VAL A 35 -0.24 -6.34 -4.62
CA VAL A 35 -0.62 -5.37 -5.66
C VAL A 35 -0.14 -4.00 -5.22
N LEU A 36 0.58 -3.30 -6.10
CA LEU A 36 1.00 -1.92 -5.88
C LEU A 36 0.48 -1.06 -7.02
N SER A 37 -0.08 0.10 -6.69
CA SER A 37 -0.50 1.06 -7.72
C SER A 37 0.68 1.95 -8.12
N SER A 38 0.60 2.51 -9.32
CA SER A 38 1.60 3.48 -9.78
C SER A 38 1.72 4.67 -8.83
N ARG A 39 0.61 5.12 -8.25
CA ARG A 39 0.59 6.20 -7.26
C ARG A 39 1.39 5.84 -6.01
N ILE A 40 1.22 4.62 -5.49
CA ILE A 40 1.97 4.15 -4.32
C ILE A 40 3.46 4.07 -4.63
N VAL A 41 3.83 3.54 -5.78
CA VAL A 41 5.24 3.44 -6.19
C VAL A 41 5.87 4.84 -6.32
N GLU A 42 5.18 5.76 -6.99
CA GLU A 42 5.64 7.14 -7.12
C GLU A 42 5.82 7.82 -5.76
N GLU A 43 4.86 7.67 -4.87
CA GLU A 43 4.90 8.25 -3.54
C GLU A 43 6.04 7.66 -2.71
N LEU A 44 6.23 6.33 -2.79
CA LEU A 44 7.33 5.65 -2.11
C LEU A 44 8.68 6.21 -2.57
N LEU A 45 8.89 6.34 -3.87
CA LEU A 45 10.14 6.89 -4.43
C LEU A 45 10.34 8.35 -4.04
N GLU A 46 9.29 9.16 -4.11
CA GLU A 46 9.34 10.58 -3.75
C GLU A 46 9.70 10.78 -2.28
N VAL A 47 9.01 10.10 -1.38
CA VAL A 47 9.26 10.20 0.07
C VAL A 47 10.66 9.71 0.41
N THR A 48 11.11 8.61 -0.19
CA THR A 48 12.45 8.08 0.02
C THR A 48 13.51 9.08 -0.43
N LYS A 49 13.35 9.66 -1.60
CA LYS A 49 14.29 10.65 -2.14
C LYS A 49 14.35 11.90 -1.27
N ARG A 50 13.22 12.34 -0.75
CA ARG A 50 13.12 13.56 0.05
C ARG A 50 13.61 13.38 1.47
N LYS A 51 13.22 12.28 2.14
CA LYS A 51 13.47 12.07 3.56
C LYS A 51 14.56 11.04 3.87
N PHE A 52 14.79 10.10 2.96
CA PHE A 52 15.68 8.96 3.18
C PHE A 52 16.56 8.72 1.96
N ASN A 53 17.22 9.76 1.48
CA ASN A 53 17.99 9.74 0.24
C ASN A 53 19.04 8.62 0.21
N ASN A 54 19.68 8.33 1.34
CA ASN A 54 20.67 7.24 1.46
C ASN A 54 20.07 5.85 1.32
N LYS A 55 18.75 5.72 1.25
CA LYS A 55 18.03 4.45 1.12
C LYS A 55 17.41 4.23 -0.26
N ILE A 56 17.65 5.14 -1.21
CA ILE A 56 17.02 5.04 -2.52
C ILE A 56 17.42 3.76 -3.27
N LYS A 57 18.65 3.32 -3.10
CA LYS A 57 19.13 2.06 -3.71
C LYS A 57 18.42 0.84 -3.10
N ASP A 58 18.18 0.86 -1.81
CA ASP A 58 17.47 -0.22 -1.12
C ASP A 58 16.03 -0.31 -1.60
N VAL A 59 15.37 0.83 -1.80
CA VAL A 59 14.00 0.89 -2.33
C VAL A 59 13.95 0.36 -3.77
N ASP A 60 14.87 0.81 -4.62
CA ASP A 60 14.96 0.34 -6.01
C ASP A 60 15.16 -1.16 -6.08
N LEU A 61 16.04 -1.69 -5.24
CA LEU A 61 16.34 -3.12 -5.17
C LEU A 61 15.11 -3.91 -4.71
N PHE A 62 14.41 -3.40 -3.70
CA PHE A 62 13.18 -4.00 -3.20
C PHE A 62 12.13 -4.08 -4.31
N LEU A 63 11.87 -2.98 -5.00
CA LEU A 63 10.89 -2.91 -6.09
C LEU A 63 11.25 -3.80 -7.27
N THR A 64 12.54 -4.03 -7.50
CA THR A 64 13.02 -4.89 -8.58
C THR A 64 12.88 -6.37 -8.25
N ARG A 65 13.10 -6.74 -6.99
CA ARG A 65 13.14 -8.16 -6.56
C ARG A 65 11.84 -8.70 -6.01
N LEU A 66 10.99 -7.83 -5.48
CA LEU A 66 9.73 -8.25 -4.86
C LEU A 66 8.72 -8.63 -5.94
N PRO A 67 8.09 -9.81 -5.86
CA PRO A 67 7.02 -10.15 -6.77
C PRO A 67 5.75 -9.38 -6.43
N TYR A 68 5.29 -8.53 -7.33
CA TYR A 68 4.04 -7.80 -7.18
C TYR A 68 3.41 -7.50 -8.54
N GLU A 69 2.10 -7.31 -8.53
CA GLU A 69 1.36 -6.84 -9.69
C GLU A 69 1.31 -5.32 -9.64
N LEU A 70 1.80 -4.65 -10.69
CA LEU A 70 1.69 -3.20 -10.81
C LEU A 70 0.38 -2.85 -11.52
N VAL A 71 -0.42 -2.00 -10.89
CA VAL A 71 -1.64 -1.46 -11.48
C VAL A 71 -1.52 0.05 -11.61
N TYR A 72 -2.13 0.62 -12.65
CA TYR A 72 -2.01 2.04 -12.90
C TYR A 72 -3.19 2.79 -12.30
N THR A 73 -2.88 3.79 -11.47
CA THR A 73 -3.90 4.68 -10.90
C THR A 73 -4.56 5.46 -12.03
N PRO A 74 -5.90 5.41 -12.17
CA PRO A 74 -6.60 6.19 -13.17
C PRO A 74 -6.33 7.69 -12.98
N LYS A 75 -6.11 8.40 -14.06
CA LYS A 75 -5.87 9.86 -14.02
C LYS A 75 -7.12 10.61 -13.58
N GLU A 76 -8.29 10.13 -13.98
CA GLU A 76 -9.58 10.68 -13.61
C GLU A 76 -10.23 9.80 -12.58
N GLN A 77 -10.56 10.38 -11.42
CA GLN A 77 -11.25 9.67 -10.35
C GLN A 77 -12.55 10.43 -10.06
N PRO A 78 -13.73 9.83 -10.32
CA PRO A 78 -14.99 10.45 -9.97
C PRO A 78 -15.04 10.78 -8.48
N ALA A 79 -15.38 12.02 -8.15
CA ALA A 79 -15.53 12.44 -6.77
C ALA A 79 -16.81 11.83 -6.16
N GLY A 80 -16.80 11.64 -4.84
CA GLY A 80 -18.00 11.27 -4.11
C GLY A 80 -18.30 9.78 -4.00
N LEU A 81 -17.40 8.88 -4.46
CA LEU A 81 -17.55 7.44 -4.26
C LEU A 81 -17.46 7.05 -2.79
N PHE A 82 -16.63 7.76 -2.06
CA PHE A 82 -16.44 7.58 -0.62
C PHE A 82 -15.91 8.88 -0.02
N ALA A 83 -16.09 9.05 1.28
CA ALA A 83 -15.52 10.18 2.02
C ALA A 83 -14.22 9.72 2.70
N ILE A 84 -13.19 10.54 2.61
CA ILE A 84 -11.90 10.28 3.23
C ILE A 84 -11.30 11.57 3.78
N CYS A 85 -10.59 11.47 4.91
CA CYS A 85 -10.07 12.64 5.63
C CYS A 85 -9.03 13.42 4.83
N ASP A 86 -8.13 12.74 4.14
CA ASP A 86 -7.08 13.35 3.33
C ASP A 86 -7.37 13.14 1.84
N ALA A 87 -7.52 14.23 1.11
CA ALA A 87 -7.81 14.19 -0.32
C ALA A 87 -6.69 13.51 -1.13
N ASP A 88 -5.45 13.55 -0.66
CA ASP A 88 -4.32 12.90 -1.32
C ASP A 88 -4.41 11.37 -1.26
N ASP A 89 -5.15 10.83 -0.29
CA ASP A 89 -5.38 9.40 -0.16
C ASP A 89 -6.51 8.88 -1.06
N TYR A 90 -7.32 9.77 -1.61
CA TYR A 90 -8.43 9.39 -2.48
C TYR A 90 -7.97 8.58 -3.70
N PRO A 91 -6.96 9.02 -4.47
CA PRO A 91 -6.48 8.25 -5.63
C PRO A 91 -5.97 6.86 -5.25
N VAL A 92 -5.34 6.72 -4.09
CA VAL A 92 -4.78 5.46 -3.61
C VAL A 92 -5.91 4.44 -3.37
N LEU A 93 -6.90 4.82 -2.59
CA LEU A 93 -8.04 3.95 -2.29
C LEU A 93 -8.91 3.70 -3.53
N TYR A 94 -9.08 4.72 -4.37
CA TYR A 94 -9.79 4.59 -5.63
C TYR A 94 -9.17 3.50 -6.52
N SER A 95 -7.84 3.46 -6.64
CA SER A 95 -7.14 2.42 -7.40
C SER A 95 -7.44 1.03 -6.85
N ALA A 96 -7.43 0.88 -5.52
CA ALA A 96 -7.72 -0.40 -4.88
C ALA A 96 -9.15 -0.87 -5.18
N ILE A 97 -10.10 0.04 -5.17
CA ILE A 97 -11.50 -0.26 -5.48
C ILE A 97 -11.66 -0.71 -6.94
N VAL A 98 -11.13 0.07 -7.88
CA VAL A 98 -11.23 -0.20 -9.32
C VAL A 98 -10.58 -1.53 -9.68
N GLU A 99 -9.45 -1.84 -9.08
CA GLU A 99 -8.71 -3.08 -9.34
C GLU A 99 -9.28 -4.30 -8.61
N GLY A 100 -10.30 -4.11 -7.80
CA GLY A 100 -10.94 -5.21 -7.08
C GLY A 100 -10.03 -5.88 -6.06
N VAL A 101 -9.16 -5.09 -5.42
CA VAL A 101 -8.26 -5.58 -4.38
C VAL A 101 -9.09 -6.05 -3.19
N ASP A 102 -8.70 -7.16 -2.58
CA ASP A 102 -9.44 -7.75 -1.46
C ASP A 102 -9.12 -7.08 -0.13
N LEU A 103 -7.85 -6.76 0.09
CA LEU A 103 -7.37 -6.16 1.33
C LEU A 103 -6.52 -4.93 1.03
N PHE A 104 -6.73 -3.88 1.81
CA PHE A 104 -5.89 -2.69 1.83
C PHE A 104 -5.29 -2.54 3.23
N VAL A 105 -3.98 -2.74 3.34
CA VAL A 105 -3.26 -2.72 4.61
C VAL A 105 -2.64 -1.35 4.82
N THR A 106 -3.05 -0.67 5.88
CA THR A 106 -2.56 0.66 6.22
C THR A 106 -2.51 0.85 7.73
N GLY A 107 -1.53 1.60 8.19
CA GLY A 107 -1.47 2.08 9.58
C GLY A 107 -1.98 3.50 9.74
N ASP A 108 -2.51 4.11 8.68
CA ASP A 108 -2.97 5.49 8.68
C ASP A 108 -4.43 5.58 9.10
N ASP A 109 -4.70 6.32 10.17
CA ASP A 109 -6.05 6.54 10.71
C ASP A 109 -6.96 7.30 9.74
N ASP A 110 -6.40 8.01 8.75
CA ASP A 110 -7.18 8.75 7.75
C ASP A 110 -8.06 7.82 6.89
N PHE A 111 -7.74 6.54 6.82
CA PHE A 111 -8.56 5.53 6.15
C PHE A 111 -9.62 4.91 7.07
N SER A 112 -9.59 5.22 8.36
CA SER A 112 -10.55 4.69 9.33
C SER A 112 -11.92 5.30 9.09
N GLY A 113 -12.96 4.48 9.17
CA GLY A 113 -14.33 4.93 8.99
C GLY A 113 -14.76 5.17 7.56
N VAL A 114 -13.94 4.84 6.57
CA VAL A 114 -14.36 4.91 5.16
C VAL A 114 -15.41 3.83 4.92
N ASP A 115 -16.56 4.24 4.40
CA ASP A 115 -17.69 3.35 4.14
C ASP A 115 -17.62 2.82 2.71
N ILE A 116 -17.00 1.66 2.56
CA ILE A 116 -16.90 0.95 1.28
C ILE A 116 -17.06 -0.55 1.53
N GLU A 117 -17.57 -1.26 0.55
CA GLU A 117 -17.77 -2.68 0.63
C GLU A 117 -16.44 -3.44 0.48
N LYS A 118 -15.61 -3.01 -0.50
CA LYS A 118 -14.34 -3.64 -0.83
C LYS A 118 -13.37 -2.59 -1.36
N PRO A 119 -12.07 -2.63 -1.00
CA PRO A 119 -11.39 -3.62 -0.16
C PRO A 119 -11.73 -3.49 1.33
N GLU A 120 -11.46 -4.54 2.09
CA GLU A 120 -11.42 -4.45 3.54
C GLU A 120 -10.16 -3.68 3.93
N ILE A 121 -10.32 -2.64 4.74
CA ILE A 121 -9.21 -1.81 5.21
C ILE A 121 -8.80 -2.32 6.58
N ILE A 122 -7.55 -2.77 6.71
CA ILE A 122 -7.03 -3.37 7.93
C ILE A 122 -5.64 -2.84 8.28
N THR A 123 -5.28 -2.98 9.54
CA THR A 123 -3.96 -2.61 10.02
C THR A 123 -2.94 -3.72 9.73
N PRO A 124 -1.62 -3.41 9.77
CA PRO A 124 -0.59 -4.45 9.68
C PRO A 124 -0.76 -5.56 10.73
N SER A 125 -1.13 -5.20 11.96
CA SER A 125 -1.36 -6.18 13.02
C SER A 125 -2.51 -7.13 12.68
N GLU A 126 -3.63 -6.58 12.24
CA GLU A 126 -4.79 -7.38 11.83
C GLU A 126 -4.46 -8.30 10.66
N PHE A 127 -3.69 -7.81 9.69
CA PHE A 127 -3.26 -8.62 8.57
C PHE A 127 -2.41 -9.81 9.01
N LEU A 128 -1.44 -9.57 9.88
CA LEU A 128 -0.58 -10.63 10.39
C LEU A 128 -1.32 -11.66 11.25
N GLU A 129 -2.35 -11.24 11.99
CA GLU A 129 -3.13 -12.11 12.85
C GLU A 129 -4.19 -12.93 12.11
N GLN A 130 -4.86 -12.32 11.12
CA GLN A 130 -6.06 -12.91 10.50
C GLN A 130 -5.79 -13.60 9.17
N TYR A 131 -4.73 -13.26 8.50
CA TYR A 131 -4.45 -13.70 7.14
C TYR A 131 -3.08 -14.34 7.02
#